data_feb4e0a08fd1ad9792678df6f1414a72
#
_entry.id   feb4e0a08fd1ad9792678df6f1414a72
#
_cell.length_a   1.000
_cell.length_b   1.000
_cell.length_c   1.000
_cell.angle_alpha   90.00
_cell.angle_beta   90.00
_cell.angle_gamma   90.00
#
_symmetry.space_group_name_H-M   'P 1'
#
loop_
_entity.id
_entity.type
_entity.pdbx_description
1 polymer ?
#
loop_
_entity_poly.entity_id
_entity_poly.type
_entity_poly.pdbx_seq_one_letter_code
_entity_poly.pdbx_strand_id
1 'polypeptide(L)'
;MSSPVCFPCSSLGMKFCMGITGLLLVGFVLGHMSGNLLIYMGPDAINEYAEFLHKAGHGALIWVARAGLIAIFATHLCLAFALRKKNSDARPVPYAVDETLQATWASRHMMLTGILIFAFVIYHIAHLTFGLTDPSGFKDNLPRDAHQRHDVYKMVVHGFKQPLVSGLYIFAQLALGLHLSHGAGSWLQSLGLARGWVRKLVMPLGLGIAILVVAGNCSIPVSILLGWVK
;
A
#
# COMPACT_ATOMS: atom_id res chain seq x y z
N MET A 1 17.99 -39.50 7.56
CA MET A 1 17.72 -38.45 8.59
C MET A 1 17.25 -37.21 7.84
N SER A 2 15.99 -36.86 7.88
CA SER A 2 15.46 -35.62 7.32
C SER A 2 15.97 -34.45 8.15
N SER A 3 16.71 -33.55 7.54
CA SER A 3 17.12 -32.29 8.17
C SER A 3 15.90 -31.57 8.75
N PRO A 4 15.98 -30.97 9.95
CA PRO A 4 14.87 -30.24 10.53
C PRO A 4 14.44 -29.13 9.57
N VAL A 5 13.20 -29.18 9.08
CA VAL A 5 12.64 -28.19 8.19
C VAL A 5 12.52 -26.89 8.98
N CYS A 6 13.34 -25.90 8.68
CA CYS A 6 13.24 -24.56 9.26
C CYS A 6 11.82 -24.01 9.03
N PHE A 7 11.06 -23.72 10.09
CA PHE A 7 9.66 -23.28 9.99
C PHE A 7 9.48 -22.12 9.00
N PRO A 8 10.27 -21.01 9.02
CA PRO A 8 10.14 -19.92 8.05
C PRO A 8 10.38 -20.35 6.61
N CYS A 9 11.13 -21.42 6.35
CA CYS A 9 11.45 -21.92 5.01
C CYS A 9 10.38 -22.89 4.47
N SER A 10 9.47 -23.36 5.32
CA SER A 10 8.34 -24.19 4.92
C SER A 10 7.29 -23.35 4.18
N SER A 11 6.46 -23.98 3.32
CA SER A 11 5.35 -23.29 2.65
C SER A 11 4.34 -22.70 3.64
N LEU A 12 4.14 -23.35 4.79
CA LEU A 12 3.28 -22.86 5.85
C LEU A 12 3.88 -21.63 6.55
N GLY A 13 5.17 -21.70 6.91
CA GLY A 13 5.88 -20.58 7.53
C GLY A 13 5.93 -19.36 6.62
N MET A 14 6.21 -19.54 5.31
CA MET A 14 6.17 -18.47 4.34
C MET A 14 4.78 -17.80 4.23
N LYS A 15 3.68 -18.58 4.23
CA LYS A 15 2.32 -18.06 4.23
C LYS A 15 1.99 -17.31 5.52
N PHE A 16 2.47 -17.79 6.65
CA PHE A 16 2.31 -17.12 7.94
C PHE A 16 3.02 -15.75 7.95
N CYS A 17 4.29 -15.70 7.52
CA CYS A 17 5.04 -14.44 7.39
C CYS A 17 4.41 -13.49 6.37
N MET A 18 3.89 -14.02 5.25
CA MET A 18 3.13 -13.26 4.26
C MET A 18 1.88 -12.62 4.88
N GLY A 19 1.16 -13.35 5.73
CA GLY A 19 -0.02 -12.84 6.44
C GLY A 19 0.33 -11.70 7.40
N ILE A 20 1.41 -11.86 8.18
CA ILE A 20 1.87 -10.81 9.12
C ILE A 20 2.34 -9.56 8.37
N THR A 21 3.21 -9.72 7.37
CA THR A 21 3.71 -8.57 6.60
C THR A 21 2.57 -7.86 5.86
N GLY A 22 1.62 -8.61 5.30
CA GLY A 22 0.43 -8.05 4.67
C GLY A 22 -0.44 -7.25 5.64
N LEU A 23 -0.67 -7.77 6.87
CA LEU A 23 -1.43 -7.05 7.90
C LEU A 23 -0.76 -5.74 8.32
N LEU A 24 0.56 -5.75 8.50
CA LEU A 24 1.33 -4.55 8.83
C LEU A 24 1.26 -3.50 7.71
N LEU A 25 1.35 -3.93 6.44
CA LEU A 25 1.20 -3.04 5.28
C LEU A 25 -0.22 -2.46 5.16
N VAL A 26 -1.26 -3.25 5.43
CA VAL A 26 -2.64 -2.74 5.49
C VAL A 26 -2.79 -1.68 6.57
N GLY A 27 -2.24 -1.92 7.77
CA GLY A 27 -2.23 -0.93 8.85
C GLY A 27 -1.53 0.37 8.44
N PHE A 28 -0.38 0.26 7.78
CA PHE A 28 0.34 1.42 7.24
C PHE A 28 -0.49 2.17 6.20
N VAL A 29 -1.09 1.48 5.23
CA VAL A 29 -1.90 2.13 4.17
C VAL A 29 -3.07 2.90 4.79
N LEU A 30 -3.76 2.33 5.77
CA LEU A 30 -4.86 3.00 6.47
C LEU A 30 -4.38 4.24 7.25
N GLY A 31 -3.29 4.12 8.00
CA GLY A 31 -2.71 5.25 8.72
C GLY A 31 -2.19 6.35 7.78
N HIS A 32 -1.53 5.97 6.69
CA HIS A 32 -1.03 6.88 5.68
C HIS A 32 -2.17 7.63 4.97
N MET A 33 -3.22 6.91 4.58
CA MET A 33 -4.43 7.52 4.04
C MET A 33 -5.05 8.51 5.02
N SER A 34 -5.19 8.14 6.29
CA SER A 34 -5.78 9.02 7.31
C SER A 34 -4.99 10.32 7.47
N GLY A 35 -3.65 10.25 7.45
CA GLY A 35 -2.80 11.43 7.45
C GLY A 35 -2.98 12.30 6.20
N ASN A 36 -3.09 11.69 5.01
CA ASN A 36 -3.30 12.42 3.77
C ASN A 36 -4.68 13.09 3.69
N LEU A 37 -5.71 12.50 4.30
CA LEU A 37 -7.06 13.09 4.35
C LEU A 37 -7.12 14.38 5.19
N LEU A 38 -6.11 14.70 5.99
CA LEU A 38 -5.97 16.00 6.65
C LEU A 38 -5.93 17.18 5.66
N ILE A 39 -5.67 16.93 4.38
CA ILE A 39 -5.74 17.94 3.32
C ILE A 39 -7.11 18.64 3.27
N TYR A 40 -8.19 17.93 3.63
CA TYR A 40 -9.55 18.48 3.68
C TYR A 40 -9.79 19.40 4.89
N MET A 41 -8.92 19.33 5.90
CA MET A 41 -8.95 20.22 7.04
C MET A 41 -8.15 21.52 6.80
N GLY A 42 -7.51 21.62 5.64
CA GLY A 42 -6.77 22.79 5.19
C GLY A 42 -5.25 22.70 5.35
N PRO A 43 -4.53 23.74 4.89
CA PRO A 43 -3.06 23.76 4.85
C PRO A 43 -2.41 23.53 6.21
N ASP A 44 -2.95 24.16 7.27
CA ASP A 44 -2.36 24.05 8.61
C ASP A 44 -2.38 22.61 9.13
N ALA A 45 -3.47 21.88 8.96
CA ALA A 45 -3.61 20.54 9.49
C ALA A 45 -2.61 19.56 8.86
N ILE A 46 -2.46 19.57 7.54
CA ILE A 46 -1.53 18.63 6.87
C ILE A 46 -0.07 19.06 7.05
N ASN A 47 0.24 20.36 7.07
CA ASN A 47 1.60 20.86 7.25
C ASN A 47 2.09 20.62 8.68
N GLU A 48 1.24 20.83 9.69
CA GLU A 48 1.55 20.52 11.09
C GLU A 48 1.77 19.03 11.30
N TYR A 49 0.91 18.18 10.74
CA TYR A 49 1.09 16.74 10.80
C TYR A 49 2.40 16.28 10.14
N ALA A 50 2.74 16.83 8.98
CA ALA A 50 4.01 16.55 8.33
C ALA A 50 5.21 17.00 9.17
N GLU A 51 5.15 18.17 9.76
CA GLU A 51 6.19 18.67 10.65
C GLU A 51 6.32 17.78 11.90
N PHE A 52 5.20 17.41 12.53
CA PHE A 52 5.19 16.47 13.67
C PHE A 52 5.92 15.17 13.32
N LEU A 53 5.61 14.55 12.18
CA LEU A 53 6.26 13.31 11.77
C LEU A 53 7.78 13.46 11.60
N HIS A 54 8.25 14.63 11.12
CA HIS A 54 9.67 14.89 10.94
C HIS A 54 10.40 15.25 12.24
N LYS A 55 9.72 15.88 13.20
CA LYS A 55 10.31 16.30 14.48
C LYS A 55 10.19 15.24 15.58
N ALA A 56 9.24 14.31 15.47
CA ALA A 56 8.99 13.30 16.49
C ALA A 56 10.25 12.48 16.81
N GLY A 57 10.52 12.29 18.10
CA GLY A 57 11.70 11.59 18.58
C GLY A 57 13.01 12.23 18.12
N HIS A 58 13.10 13.58 18.09
CA HIS A 58 14.26 14.34 17.57
C HIS A 58 14.61 13.98 16.11
N GLY A 59 13.60 13.64 15.31
CA GLY A 59 13.75 13.23 13.91
C GLY A 59 14.12 11.76 13.70
N ALA A 60 14.38 10.99 14.76
CA ALA A 60 14.75 9.57 14.60
C ALA A 60 13.54 8.70 14.25
N LEU A 61 12.34 9.03 14.75
CA LEU A 61 11.16 8.18 14.58
C LEU A 61 10.81 7.94 13.12
N ILE A 62 10.90 8.97 12.28
CA ILE A 62 10.58 8.84 10.84
C ILE A 62 11.57 7.90 10.12
N TRP A 63 12.86 7.91 10.51
CA TRP A 63 13.85 7.03 9.92
C TRP A 63 13.67 5.58 10.35
N VAL A 64 13.32 5.33 11.62
CA VAL A 64 12.98 3.99 12.12
C VAL A 64 11.74 3.47 11.40
N ALA A 65 10.70 4.30 11.25
CA ALA A 65 9.49 3.94 10.52
C ALA A 65 9.78 3.62 9.05
N ARG A 66 10.59 4.43 8.36
CA ARG A 66 11.00 4.20 6.96
C ARG A 66 11.78 2.89 6.81
N ALA A 67 12.78 2.66 7.66
CA ALA A 67 13.58 1.43 7.63
C ALA A 67 12.72 0.19 7.89
N GLY A 68 11.86 0.24 8.90
CA GLY A 68 10.91 -0.84 9.21
C GLY A 68 9.95 -1.11 8.07
N LEU A 69 9.40 -0.06 7.45
CA LEU A 69 8.47 -0.20 6.33
C LEU A 69 9.16 -0.81 5.09
N ILE A 70 10.39 -0.37 4.78
CA ILE A 70 11.18 -0.95 3.69
C ILE A 70 11.44 -2.43 3.96
N ALA A 71 11.83 -2.81 5.18
CA ALA A 71 12.08 -4.20 5.55
C ALA A 71 10.81 -5.06 5.42
N ILE A 72 9.66 -4.58 5.91
CA ILE A 72 8.37 -5.27 5.82
C ILE A 72 7.95 -5.43 4.35
N PHE A 73 8.04 -4.36 3.56
CA PHE A 73 7.67 -4.37 2.15
C PHE A 73 8.57 -5.29 1.32
N ALA A 74 9.88 -5.22 1.49
CA ALA A 74 10.84 -6.11 0.83
C ALA A 74 10.59 -7.57 1.20
N THR A 75 10.35 -7.88 2.49
CA THR A 75 10.02 -9.23 2.96
C THR A 75 8.74 -9.73 2.31
N HIS A 76 7.67 -8.91 2.26
CA HIS A 76 6.41 -9.25 1.62
C HIS A 76 6.60 -9.59 0.14
N LEU A 77 7.35 -8.77 -0.58
CA LEU A 77 7.65 -8.96 -1.99
C LEU A 77 8.47 -10.23 -2.24
N CYS A 78 9.54 -10.46 -1.47
CA CYS A 78 10.36 -11.67 -1.56
C CYS A 78 9.53 -12.94 -1.30
N LEU A 79 8.67 -12.92 -0.28
CA LEU A 79 7.77 -14.04 0.02
C LEU A 79 6.77 -14.30 -1.10
N ALA A 80 6.24 -13.24 -1.75
CA ALA A 80 5.33 -13.38 -2.88
C ALA A 80 6.00 -14.12 -4.05
N PHE A 81 7.21 -13.73 -4.43
CA PHE A 81 7.98 -14.42 -5.47
C PHE A 81 8.37 -15.85 -5.07
N ALA A 82 8.83 -16.06 -3.83
CA ALA A 82 9.19 -17.38 -3.34
C ALA A 82 8.01 -18.36 -3.32
N LEU A 83 6.84 -17.91 -2.85
CA LEU A 83 5.62 -18.72 -2.86
C LEU A 83 5.13 -18.98 -4.29
N ARG A 84 5.20 -17.99 -5.18
CA ARG A 84 4.86 -18.16 -6.60
C ARG A 84 5.74 -19.23 -7.23
N LYS A 85 7.06 -19.16 -7.02
CA LYS A 85 8.01 -20.15 -7.52
C LYS A 85 7.70 -21.54 -6.98
N LYS A 86 7.55 -21.69 -5.65
CA LYS A 86 7.19 -22.98 -5.04
C LYS A 86 5.90 -23.58 -5.59
N ASN A 87 4.87 -22.76 -5.80
CA ASN A 87 3.61 -23.21 -6.35
C ASN A 87 3.76 -23.66 -7.82
N SER A 88 4.60 -22.98 -8.61
CA SER A 88 4.90 -23.37 -9.98
C SER A 88 5.68 -24.69 -10.04
N ASP A 89 6.73 -24.79 -9.20
CA ASP A 89 7.60 -25.99 -9.16
C ASP A 89 6.82 -27.24 -8.67
N ALA A 90 5.85 -27.04 -7.77
CA ALA A 90 5.01 -28.14 -7.28
C ALA A 90 4.02 -28.67 -8.34
N ARG A 91 3.89 -27.99 -9.48
CA ARG A 91 2.97 -28.37 -10.54
C ARG A 91 3.58 -28.15 -11.93
N PRO A 92 4.45 -29.06 -12.37
CA PRO A 92 5.13 -28.94 -13.67
C PRO A 92 4.19 -29.15 -14.87
N VAL A 93 3.08 -29.85 -14.68
CA VAL A 93 2.09 -30.10 -15.75
C VAL A 93 0.83 -29.27 -15.50
N PRO A 94 0.41 -28.39 -16.43
CA PRO A 94 -0.82 -27.59 -16.28
C PRO A 94 -2.08 -28.47 -16.28
N TYR A 95 -3.21 -27.90 -15.84
CA TYR A 95 -4.50 -28.60 -15.93
C TYR A 95 -4.91 -28.78 -17.40
N ALA A 96 -5.47 -29.94 -17.75
CA ALA A 96 -6.06 -30.15 -19.05
C ALA A 96 -7.33 -29.30 -19.26
N VAL A 97 -8.05 -29.03 -18.16
CA VAL A 97 -9.20 -28.13 -18.13
C VAL A 97 -8.95 -27.11 -17.01
N ASP A 98 -8.90 -25.81 -17.35
CA ASP A 98 -8.63 -24.72 -16.41
C ASP A 98 -9.95 -24.09 -15.93
N GLU A 99 -10.69 -24.83 -15.09
CA GLU A 99 -11.87 -24.33 -14.42
C GLU A 99 -11.57 -23.96 -12.97
N THR A 100 -11.76 -22.68 -12.62
CA THR A 100 -11.56 -22.17 -11.28
C THR A 100 -12.89 -22.09 -10.51
N LEU A 101 -13.13 -23.04 -9.60
CA LEU A 101 -14.38 -23.11 -8.82
C LEU A 101 -14.44 -22.08 -7.67
N GLN A 102 -13.32 -21.77 -7.02
CA GLN A 102 -13.29 -20.93 -5.81
C GLN A 102 -12.33 -19.74 -5.89
N ALA A 103 -11.40 -19.72 -6.83
CA ALA A 103 -10.44 -18.62 -6.95
C ALA A 103 -11.09 -17.38 -7.57
N THR A 104 -11.12 -16.28 -6.83
CA THR A 104 -11.62 -15.00 -7.34
C THR A 104 -10.67 -14.44 -8.42
N TRP A 105 -11.20 -13.56 -9.26
CA TRP A 105 -10.37 -12.84 -10.24
C TRP A 105 -9.21 -12.10 -9.54
N ALA A 106 -9.48 -11.41 -8.43
CA ALA A 106 -8.47 -10.71 -7.64
C ALA A 106 -7.37 -11.67 -7.16
N SER A 107 -7.71 -12.85 -6.61
CA SER A 107 -6.71 -13.81 -6.14
C SER A 107 -5.80 -14.34 -7.25
N ARG A 108 -6.32 -14.52 -8.46
CA ARG A 108 -5.53 -14.97 -9.62
C ARG A 108 -4.56 -13.90 -10.13
N HIS A 109 -4.91 -12.62 -9.96
CA HIS A 109 -4.12 -11.49 -10.43
C HIS A 109 -3.28 -10.82 -9.32
N MET A 110 -3.13 -11.46 -8.13
CA MET A 110 -2.36 -10.91 -7.01
C MET A 110 -0.92 -10.55 -7.38
N MET A 111 -0.25 -11.36 -8.20
CA MET A 111 1.11 -11.07 -8.65
C MET A 111 1.15 -9.83 -9.56
N LEU A 112 0.23 -9.73 -10.51
CA LEU A 112 0.15 -8.60 -11.43
C LEU A 112 -0.12 -7.29 -10.66
N THR A 113 -1.14 -7.29 -9.80
CA THR A 113 -1.47 -6.11 -8.98
C THR A 113 -0.33 -5.76 -8.02
N GLY A 114 0.36 -6.75 -7.46
CA GLY A 114 1.54 -6.54 -6.63
C GLY A 114 2.71 -5.88 -7.38
N ILE A 115 2.97 -6.26 -8.62
CA ILE A 115 4.01 -5.63 -9.46
C ILE A 115 3.62 -4.19 -9.82
N LEU A 116 2.35 -3.95 -10.17
CA LEU A 116 1.84 -2.59 -10.44
C LEU A 116 1.99 -1.68 -9.21
N ILE A 117 1.65 -2.18 -8.02
CA ILE A 117 1.83 -1.45 -6.76
C ILE A 117 3.31 -1.18 -6.49
N PHE A 118 4.18 -2.16 -6.73
CA PHE A 118 5.62 -1.97 -6.55
C PHE A 118 6.16 -0.86 -7.45
N ALA A 119 5.82 -0.86 -8.73
CA ALA A 119 6.20 0.20 -9.67
C ALA A 119 5.64 1.56 -9.23
N PHE A 120 4.39 1.59 -8.78
CA PHE A 120 3.78 2.80 -8.24
C PHE A 120 4.46 3.31 -6.97
N VAL A 121 4.84 2.44 -6.04
CA VAL A 121 5.57 2.85 -4.82
C VAL A 121 6.90 3.54 -5.17
N ILE A 122 7.63 3.04 -6.16
CA ILE A 122 8.86 3.70 -6.65
C ILE A 122 8.53 5.10 -7.19
N TYR A 123 7.52 5.21 -8.06
CA TYR A 123 7.09 6.50 -8.58
C TYR A 123 6.60 7.44 -7.46
N HIS A 124 5.80 6.96 -6.54
CA HIS A 124 5.25 7.73 -5.41
C HIS A 124 6.36 8.34 -4.54
N ILE A 125 7.37 7.53 -4.21
CA ILE A 125 8.53 7.98 -3.43
C ILE A 125 9.36 8.99 -4.25
N ALA A 126 9.60 8.73 -5.53
CA ALA A 126 10.30 9.66 -6.42
C ALA A 126 9.55 11.00 -6.54
N HIS A 127 8.22 10.97 -6.62
CA HIS A 127 7.38 12.16 -6.74
C HIS A 127 7.30 12.96 -5.43
N LEU A 128 6.75 12.37 -4.36
CA LEU A 128 6.38 13.12 -3.15
C LEU A 128 7.44 13.11 -2.03
N THR A 129 8.42 12.20 -2.08
CA THR A 129 9.49 12.15 -1.07
C THR A 129 10.77 12.83 -1.55
N PHE A 130 11.16 12.60 -2.80
CA PHE A 130 12.40 13.14 -3.38
C PHE A 130 12.20 14.30 -4.36
N GLY A 131 10.98 14.54 -4.86
CA GLY A 131 10.70 15.61 -5.83
C GLY A 131 11.36 15.42 -7.19
N LEU A 132 11.72 14.17 -7.56
CA LEU A 132 12.47 13.91 -8.80
C LEU A 132 11.64 14.06 -10.06
N THR A 133 10.32 13.86 -9.96
CA THR A 133 9.43 13.91 -11.13
C THR A 133 8.81 15.28 -11.35
N ASP A 134 8.78 16.13 -10.34
CA ASP A 134 8.30 17.51 -10.37
C ASP A 134 9.08 18.38 -9.38
N PRO A 135 10.32 18.78 -9.72
CA PRO A 135 11.14 19.59 -8.83
C PRO A 135 10.55 20.96 -8.52
N SER A 136 9.81 21.55 -9.46
CA SER A 136 9.24 22.90 -9.31
C SER A 136 8.13 22.96 -8.27
N GLY A 137 7.34 21.90 -8.17
CA GLY A 137 6.26 21.75 -7.19
C GLY A 137 6.68 21.08 -5.87
N PHE A 138 7.95 20.71 -5.71
CA PHE A 138 8.40 20.00 -4.53
C PHE A 138 8.57 20.94 -3.31
N LYS A 139 8.19 20.45 -2.14
CA LYS A 139 8.14 21.22 -0.88
C LYS A 139 9.40 22.01 -0.53
N ASP A 140 10.59 21.53 -0.95
CA ASP A 140 11.86 22.20 -0.66
C ASP A 140 12.11 23.40 -1.57
N ASN A 141 11.46 23.44 -2.74
CA ASN A 141 11.52 24.52 -3.71
C ASN A 141 10.31 25.49 -3.63
N LEU A 142 9.30 25.13 -2.84
CA LEU A 142 8.15 25.98 -2.57
C LEU A 142 8.44 26.94 -1.40
N PRO A 143 7.82 28.15 -1.39
CA PRO A 143 7.85 29.03 -0.24
C PRO A 143 7.32 28.29 1.02
N ARG A 144 7.93 28.60 2.17
CA ARG A 144 7.44 28.13 3.45
C ARG A 144 6.03 28.67 3.72
N ASP A 145 5.26 27.93 4.52
CA ASP A 145 3.95 28.39 4.96
C ASP A 145 4.05 29.54 6.00
N ALA A 146 2.93 30.06 6.45
CA ALA A 146 2.89 31.16 7.41
C ALA A 146 3.60 30.85 8.75
N HIS A 147 3.78 29.57 9.09
CA HIS A 147 4.47 29.10 10.28
C HIS A 147 5.90 28.63 10.02
N GLN A 148 6.48 28.98 8.84
CA GLN A 148 7.83 28.60 8.42
C GLN A 148 8.05 27.09 8.26
N ARG A 149 6.97 26.30 8.08
CA ARG A 149 7.00 24.87 7.79
C ARG A 149 7.14 24.61 6.28
N HIS A 150 7.56 23.41 5.91
CA HIS A 150 7.44 22.98 4.52
C HIS A 150 5.97 22.90 4.07
N ASP A 151 5.64 23.55 2.96
CA ASP A 151 4.26 23.59 2.46
C ASP A 151 3.90 22.31 1.69
N VAL A 152 3.60 21.26 2.45
CA VAL A 152 3.18 19.95 1.91
C VAL A 152 1.81 20.06 1.24
N TYR A 153 0.93 20.93 1.74
CA TYR A 153 -0.37 21.18 1.13
C TYR A 153 -0.21 21.65 -0.32
N LYS A 154 0.57 22.71 -0.54
CA LYS A 154 0.84 23.23 -1.89
C LYS A 154 1.53 22.20 -2.78
N MET A 155 2.48 21.43 -2.24
CA MET A 155 3.14 20.36 -2.99
C MET A 155 2.12 19.34 -3.53
N VAL A 156 1.21 18.88 -2.69
CA VAL A 156 0.18 17.88 -3.09
C VAL A 156 -0.80 18.49 -4.08
N VAL A 157 -1.27 19.70 -3.84
CA VAL A 157 -2.18 20.42 -4.76
C VAL A 157 -1.52 20.67 -6.11
N HIS A 158 -0.25 21.12 -6.14
CA HIS A 158 0.49 21.34 -7.36
C HIS A 158 0.62 20.06 -8.20
N GLY A 159 1.06 18.97 -7.58
CA GLY A 159 1.24 17.69 -8.27
C GLY A 159 -0.07 17.13 -8.83
N PHE A 160 -1.15 17.18 -8.05
CA PHE A 160 -2.45 16.63 -8.49
C PHE A 160 -3.29 17.56 -9.38
N LYS A 161 -2.90 18.83 -9.56
CA LYS A 161 -3.45 19.67 -10.65
C LYS A 161 -3.06 19.16 -12.04
N GLN A 162 -2.04 18.31 -12.15
CA GLN A 162 -1.64 17.68 -13.40
C GLN A 162 -2.51 16.44 -13.67
N PRO A 163 -3.35 16.41 -14.72
CA PRO A 163 -4.30 15.32 -14.95
C PRO A 163 -3.63 13.96 -15.14
N LEU A 164 -2.45 13.94 -15.77
CA LEU A 164 -1.71 12.69 -15.99
C LEU A 164 -1.22 12.09 -14.66
N VAL A 165 -0.70 12.92 -13.76
CA VAL A 165 -0.26 12.50 -12.42
C VAL A 165 -1.45 11.98 -11.63
N SER A 166 -2.54 12.74 -11.57
CA SER A 166 -3.77 12.33 -10.90
C SER A 166 -4.33 11.02 -11.46
N GLY A 167 -4.35 10.86 -12.79
CA GLY A 167 -4.79 9.64 -13.46
C GLY A 167 -3.93 8.44 -13.09
N LEU A 168 -2.61 8.61 -13.04
CA LEU A 168 -1.67 7.55 -12.63
C LEU A 168 -1.91 7.11 -11.16
N TYR A 169 -2.11 8.08 -10.26
CA TYR A 169 -2.42 7.77 -8.86
C TYR A 169 -3.77 7.04 -8.73
N ILE A 170 -4.83 7.51 -9.40
CA ILE A 170 -6.14 6.84 -9.38
C ILE A 170 -6.01 5.41 -9.92
N PHE A 171 -5.34 5.20 -11.05
CA PHE A 171 -5.10 3.87 -11.60
C PHE A 171 -4.38 2.95 -10.60
N ALA A 172 -3.34 3.46 -9.95
CA ALA A 172 -2.59 2.71 -8.95
C ALA A 172 -3.44 2.38 -7.71
N GLN A 173 -4.34 3.28 -7.29
CA GLN A 173 -5.27 3.00 -6.19
C GLN A 173 -6.30 1.92 -6.56
N LEU A 174 -6.76 1.87 -7.81
CA LEU A 174 -7.62 0.77 -8.28
C LEU A 174 -6.88 -0.57 -8.26
N ALA A 175 -5.61 -0.60 -8.70
CA ALA A 175 -4.77 -1.80 -8.59
C ALA A 175 -4.55 -2.23 -7.13
N LEU A 176 -4.31 -1.26 -6.22
CA LEU A 176 -4.22 -1.50 -4.78
C LEU A 176 -5.54 -2.01 -4.21
N GLY A 177 -6.68 -1.45 -4.61
CA GLY A 177 -8.01 -1.92 -4.20
C GLY A 177 -8.25 -3.39 -4.58
N LEU A 178 -7.90 -3.78 -5.80
CA LEU A 178 -7.97 -5.18 -6.23
C LEU A 178 -7.06 -6.08 -5.40
N HIS A 179 -5.84 -5.63 -5.10
CA HIS A 179 -4.91 -6.36 -4.25
C HIS A 179 -5.43 -6.52 -2.82
N LEU A 180 -5.96 -5.44 -2.24
CA LEU A 180 -6.52 -5.44 -0.88
C LEU A 180 -7.81 -6.26 -0.78
N SER A 181 -8.66 -6.26 -1.81
CA SER A 181 -9.93 -6.99 -1.79
C SER A 181 -9.77 -8.50 -1.50
N HIS A 182 -8.64 -9.06 -1.92
CA HIS A 182 -8.25 -10.43 -1.56
C HIS A 182 -7.26 -10.45 -0.38
N GLY A 183 -6.19 -9.66 -0.42
CA GLY A 183 -5.08 -9.68 0.54
C GLY A 183 -5.52 -9.33 1.96
N ALA A 184 -6.32 -8.25 2.10
CA ALA A 184 -6.75 -7.77 3.42
C ALA A 184 -7.77 -8.67 4.15
N GLY A 185 -8.32 -9.68 3.48
CA GLY A 185 -9.12 -10.72 4.14
C GLY A 185 -8.32 -12.01 4.34
N SER A 186 -7.45 -12.34 3.40
CA SER A 186 -6.75 -13.65 3.37
C SER A 186 -5.68 -13.81 4.46
N TRP A 187 -5.23 -12.73 5.13
CA TRP A 187 -4.33 -12.84 6.28
C TRP A 187 -4.94 -13.64 7.42
N LEU A 188 -6.28 -13.54 7.62
CA LEU A 188 -6.99 -14.38 8.60
C LEU A 188 -6.85 -15.87 8.29
N GLN A 189 -6.88 -16.23 7.01
CA GLN A 189 -6.66 -17.62 6.57
C GLN A 189 -5.20 -18.04 6.78
N SER A 190 -4.26 -17.17 6.41
CA SER A 190 -2.82 -17.44 6.51
C SER A 190 -2.36 -17.62 7.96
N LEU A 191 -2.98 -16.91 8.92
CA LEU A 191 -2.70 -17.04 10.35
C LEU A 191 -3.54 -18.16 11.04
N GLY A 192 -4.38 -18.89 10.29
CA GLY A 192 -5.23 -19.96 10.85
C GLY A 192 -6.42 -19.46 11.67
N LEU A 193 -6.75 -18.17 11.60
CA LEU A 193 -7.84 -17.53 12.36
C LEU A 193 -9.19 -17.66 11.67
N ALA A 194 -9.25 -17.98 10.38
CA ALA A 194 -10.47 -18.08 9.59
C ALA A 194 -11.23 -19.39 9.88
N ARG A 195 -11.78 -19.53 11.09
CA ARG A 195 -12.55 -20.69 11.55
C ARG A 195 -13.99 -20.28 11.90
N GLY A 196 -14.92 -21.22 11.80
CA GLY A 196 -16.32 -20.98 12.14
C GLY A 196 -16.91 -19.76 11.44
N TRP A 197 -17.49 -18.85 12.20
CA TRP A 197 -18.12 -17.62 11.70
C TRP A 197 -17.10 -16.62 11.12
N VAL A 198 -15.85 -16.61 11.60
CA VAL A 198 -14.79 -15.72 11.09
C VAL A 198 -14.50 -15.96 9.61
N ARG A 199 -14.66 -17.20 9.13
CA ARG A 199 -14.51 -17.54 7.70
C ARG A 199 -15.45 -16.73 6.81
N LYS A 200 -16.64 -16.40 7.30
CA LYS A 200 -17.64 -15.60 6.56
C LYS A 200 -17.23 -14.13 6.44
N LEU A 201 -16.35 -13.65 7.32
CA LEU A 201 -15.87 -12.25 7.32
C LEU A 201 -14.68 -12.00 6.37
N VAL A 202 -13.98 -13.04 5.93
CA VAL A 202 -12.76 -12.89 5.11
C VAL A 202 -13.00 -12.03 3.86
N MET A 203 -14.00 -12.35 3.07
CA MET A 203 -14.32 -11.59 1.85
C MET A 203 -14.90 -10.21 2.14
N PRO A 204 -15.92 -10.04 2.98
CA PRO A 204 -16.46 -8.72 3.32
C PRO A 204 -15.41 -7.76 3.90
N LEU A 205 -14.52 -8.26 4.77
CA LEU A 205 -13.45 -7.46 5.36
C LEU A 205 -12.47 -6.96 4.29
N GLY A 206 -12.01 -7.85 3.41
CA GLY A 206 -11.11 -7.48 2.33
C GLY A 206 -11.73 -6.45 1.38
N LEU A 207 -12.99 -6.67 0.99
CA LEU A 207 -13.72 -5.75 0.12
C LEU A 207 -13.99 -4.40 0.81
N GLY A 208 -14.40 -4.41 2.08
CA GLY A 208 -14.64 -3.17 2.86
C GLY A 208 -13.39 -2.31 2.98
N ILE A 209 -12.24 -2.91 3.32
CA ILE A 209 -10.95 -2.21 3.39
C ILE A 209 -10.56 -1.68 1.99
N ALA A 210 -10.72 -2.48 0.94
CA ALA A 210 -10.42 -2.05 -0.42
C ALA A 210 -11.23 -0.82 -0.85
N ILE A 211 -12.54 -0.84 -0.62
CA ILE A 211 -13.44 0.28 -0.94
C ILE A 211 -13.03 1.53 -0.14
N LEU A 212 -12.80 1.38 1.16
CA LEU A 212 -12.39 2.49 2.04
C LEU A 212 -11.10 3.14 1.54
N VAL A 213 -10.07 2.34 1.24
CA VAL A 213 -8.77 2.83 0.79
C VAL A 213 -8.87 3.49 -0.59
N VAL A 214 -9.58 2.87 -1.53
CA VAL A 214 -9.76 3.44 -2.88
C VAL A 214 -10.53 4.75 -2.81
N ALA A 215 -11.66 4.78 -2.10
CA ALA A 215 -12.47 5.98 -1.96
C ALA A 215 -11.69 7.12 -1.28
N GLY A 216 -11.01 6.83 -0.16
CA GLY A 216 -10.23 7.83 0.58
C GLY A 216 -9.07 8.40 -0.25
N ASN A 217 -8.25 7.54 -0.85
CA ASN A 217 -7.09 8.00 -1.60
C ASN A 217 -7.45 8.64 -2.95
N CYS A 218 -8.46 8.13 -3.67
CA CYS A 218 -8.88 8.72 -4.94
C CYS A 218 -9.62 10.05 -4.75
N SER A 219 -10.25 10.27 -3.59
CA SER A 219 -10.94 11.54 -3.32
C SER A 219 -10.01 12.74 -3.44
N ILE A 220 -8.74 12.62 -3.02
CA ILE A 220 -7.77 13.72 -3.02
C ILE A 220 -7.48 14.23 -4.44
N PRO A 221 -6.95 13.43 -5.38
CA PRO A 221 -6.69 13.91 -6.74
C PRO A 221 -7.97 14.35 -7.45
N VAL A 222 -9.10 13.67 -7.22
CA VAL A 222 -10.39 14.05 -7.82
C VAL A 222 -10.84 15.43 -7.32
N SER A 223 -10.80 15.69 -6.01
CA SER A 223 -11.22 16.98 -5.45
C SER A 223 -10.32 18.14 -5.90
N ILE A 224 -9.03 17.89 -6.10
CA ILE A 224 -8.08 18.89 -6.62
C ILE A 224 -8.37 19.17 -8.09
N LEU A 225 -8.58 18.14 -8.93
CA LEU A 225 -8.95 18.32 -10.33
C LEU A 225 -10.28 19.07 -10.53
N LEU A 226 -11.25 18.83 -9.64
CA LEU A 226 -12.53 19.54 -9.64
C LEU A 226 -12.44 20.95 -9.04
N GLY A 227 -11.28 21.34 -8.48
CA GLY A 227 -11.07 22.65 -7.88
C GLY A 227 -11.74 22.86 -6.53
N TRP A 228 -12.14 21.79 -5.85
CA TRP A 228 -12.70 21.83 -4.49
C TRP A 228 -11.60 22.02 -3.44
N VAL A 229 -10.42 21.47 -3.69
CA VAL A 229 -9.19 21.69 -2.92
C VAL A 229 -8.24 22.49 -3.85
N LYS A 230 -7.73 23.66 -3.36
CA LYS A 230 -6.97 24.62 -4.18
C LYS A 230 -5.66 25.02 -3.53
#